data_71dfe3d755de28e1a0a93b271dd49e7a
#
_entry.id   71dfe3d755de28e1a0a93b271dd49e7a
#
_cell.length_a   1.000
_cell.length_b   1.000
_cell.length_c   1.000
_cell.angle_alpha   90.00
_cell.angle_beta   90.00
_cell.angle_gamma   90.00
#
_symmetry.space_group_name_H-M   'P 1'
#
loop_
_entity.id
_entity.type
_entity.pdbx_description
1 polymer ?
#
loop_
_entity_poly.entity_id
_entity_poly.type
_entity_poly.pdbx_seq_one_letter_code
_entity_poly.pdbx_strand_id
1 'polypeptide(L)'
;MVRQFLFSCALLSSVALQAQKGDKPSPYWLDPEVNRVNCEAPRSAFFAYENTDLAQKGIKKDSKRFMTLEGDWRFNFVTNHNEAPKGFEATDFDDSKWVDFPVPGLFEINGYGDRIYKNVGYAWNTQFDNNPPFVEEKNNYTGSYRKEILVPADWKGEDIFLHVGSATSNLKVWVNGKFVGYSEDS
;
A
#
# COMPACT_ATOMS: atom_id res chain seq x y z
N MET A 1 60.35 34.35 9.09
CA MET A 1 59.93 33.04 8.52
C MET A 1 58.51 32.72 9.06
N VAL A 2 57.49 33.14 8.32
CA VAL A 2 56.09 33.09 8.73
C VAL A 2 55.48 31.85 8.03
N ARG A 3 55.03 30.88 8.81
CA ARG A 3 54.29 29.71 8.32
C ARG A 3 52.79 30.04 8.27
N GLN A 4 52.27 30.14 7.06
CA GLN A 4 50.82 30.19 6.83
C GLN A 4 50.22 28.77 7.04
N PHE A 5 49.23 28.68 7.96
CA PHE A 5 48.36 27.53 8.08
C PHE A 5 47.15 27.74 7.16
N LEU A 6 47.02 26.92 6.13
CA LEU A 6 45.82 26.81 5.30
C LEU A 6 44.80 25.96 6.08
N PHE A 7 43.73 26.58 6.53
CA PHE A 7 42.55 25.87 7.01
C PHE A 7 41.73 25.41 5.79
N SER A 8 41.76 24.12 5.54
CA SER A 8 40.85 23.47 4.58
C SER A 8 39.50 23.35 5.20
N CYS A 9 38.55 24.19 4.81
CA CYS A 9 37.16 24.11 5.22
C CYS A 9 36.48 23.01 4.41
N ALA A 10 36.32 21.84 4.99
CA ALA A 10 35.51 20.78 4.41
C ALA A 10 34.04 21.21 4.49
N LEU A 11 33.46 21.57 3.36
CA LEU A 11 32.03 21.75 3.19
C LEU A 11 31.38 20.34 3.30
N LEU A 12 30.85 20.04 4.46
CA LEU A 12 29.86 18.99 4.62
C LEU A 12 28.57 19.47 3.93
N SER A 13 28.37 19.02 2.70
CA SER A 13 27.08 19.11 2.04
C SER A 13 26.11 18.18 2.78
N SER A 14 25.38 18.74 3.74
CA SER A 14 24.20 18.11 4.25
C SER A 14 23.19 17.99 3.10
N VAL A 15 23.02 16.80 2.58
CA VAL A 15 21.86 16.47 1.77
C VAL A 15 20.67 16.59 2.72
N ALA A 16 20.06 17.76 2.74
CA ALA A 16 18.76 17.91 3.37
C ALA A 16 17.81 17.05 2.54
N LEU A 17 17.35 15.94 3.13
CA LEU A 17 16.10 15.34 2.70
C LEU A 17 15.05 16.46 2.81
N GLN A 18 14.71 17.05 1.71
CA GLN A 18 13.54 17.89 1.63
C GLN A 18 12.35 16.95 1.81
N ALA A 19 11.87 16.88 3.04
CA ALA A 19 10.50 16.46 3.28
C ALA A 19 9.65 17.40 2.42
N GLN A 20 9.03 16.85 1.40
CA GLN A 20 8.10 17.60 0.57
C GLN A 20 7.07 18.24 1.50
N LYS A 21 7.06 19.56 1.50
CA LYS A 21 6.01 20.37 2.12
C LYS A 21 4.68 19.78 1.68
N GLY A 22 3.79 19.57 2.67
CA GLY A 22 2.47 19.04 2.46
C GLY A 22 1.61 19.91 1.55
N ASP A 23 1.81 19.76 0.27
CA ASP A 23 0.77 20.00 -0.70
C ASP A 23 -0.29 18.92 -0.49
N LYS A 24 -1.56 19.29 -0.59
CA LYS A 24 -2.66 18.34 -0.66
C LYS A 24 -2.19 17.24 -1.59
N PRO A 25 -2.17 15.98 -1.17
CA PRO A 25 -1.71 14.93 -2.04
C PRO A 25 -2.58 15.00 -3.29
N SER A 26 -1.98 15.45 -4.39
CA SER A 26 -2.54 15.18 -5.70
C SER A 26 -2.79 13.68 -5.68
N PRO A 27 -4.01 13.21 -5.94
CA PRO A 27 -4.24 11.79 -5.90
C PRO A 27 -3.25 11.17 -6.87
N TYR A 28 -2.38 10.28 -6.38
CA TYR A 28 -1.31 9.67 -7.17
C TYR A 28 -1.83 9.07 -8.49
N TRP A 29 -3.07 8.55 -8.47
CA TRP A 29 -3.75 8.00 -9.66
C TRP A 29 -4.10 9.00 -10.77
N LEU A 30 -3.87 10.28 -10.58
CA LEU A 30 -3.99 11.31 -11.63
C LEU A 30 -2.63 11.70 -12.21
N ASP A 31 -1.55 11.14 -11.71
CA ASP A 31 -0.19 11.42 -12.17
C ASP A 31 0.41 10.16 -12.80
N PRO A 32 0.45 10.04 -14.12
CA PRO A 32 0.96 8.85 -14.80
C PRO A 32 2.47 8.60 -14.58
N GLU A 33 3.18 9.54 -13.98
CA GLU A 33 4.59 9.37 -13.61
C GLU A 33 4.75 8.64 -12.26
N VAL A 34 3.66 8.56 -11.47
CA VAL A 34 3.68 7.99 -10.12
C VAL A 34 2.89 6.69 -10.07
N ASN A 35 3.54 5.57 -10.28
CA ASN A 35 2.93 4.25 -10.16
C ASN A 35 3.19 3.53 -8.83
N ARG A 36 4.11 4.05 -8.01
CA ARG A 36 4.43 3.49 -6.69
C ARG A 36 5.13 4.50 -5.78
N VAL A 37 4.87 4.40 -4.48
CA VAL A 37 5.53 5.21 -3.44
C VAL A 37 5.92 4.29 -2.30
N ASN A 38 7.18 4.36 -1.87
CA ASN A 38 7.73 3.57 -0.76
C ASN A 38 7.51 2.05 -0.92
N CYS A 39 7.64 1.57 -2.14
CA CYS A 39 7.64 0.15 -2.46
C CYS A 39 9.07 -0.33 -2.68
N GLU A 40 9.36 -1.58 -2.27
CA GLU A 40 10.59 -2.27 -2.63
C GLU A 40 10.75 -2.37 -4.15
N ALA A 41 11.99 -2.39 -4.63
CA ALA A 41 12.25 -2.63 -6.04
C ALA A 41 11.70 -4.00 -6.46
N PRO A 42 11.12 -4.12 -7.66
CA PRO A 42 10.65 -5.40 -8.16
C PRO A 42 11.76 -6.44 -8.17
N ARG A 43 11.47 -7.63 -7.64
CA ARG A 43 12.40 -8.75 -7.56
C ARG A 43 11.67 -10.08 -7.63
N SER A 44 12.39 -11.14 -7.91
CA SER A 44 11.84 -12.50 -7.83
C SER A 44 11.33 -12.78 -6.42
N ALA A 45 10.20 -13.46 -6.33
CA ALA A 45 9.64 -13.84 -5.04
C ALA A 45 10.57 -14.80 -4.33
N PHE A 46 10.94 -14.48 -3.09
CA PHE A 46 11.67 -15.37 -2.18
C PHE A 46 11.25 -15.11 -0.74
N PHE A 47 11.60 -16.03 0.13
CA PHE A 47 11.43 -15.87 1.57
C PHE A 47 12.67 -16.38 2.28
N ALA A 48 13.22 -15.58 3.18
CA ALA A 48 14.38 -15.93 3.99
C ALA A 48 13.93 -16.63 5.28
N TYR A 49 14.25 -17.92 5.39
CA TYR A 49 13.97 -18.70 6.59
C TYR A 49 15.14 -18.62 7.58
N GLU A 50 14.89 -18.88 8.85
CA GLU A 50 15.88 -18.83 9.91
C GLU A 50 16.95 -19.92 9.80
N ASN A 51 16.64 -21.04 9.14
CA ASN A 51 17.54 -22.16 8.96
C ASN A 51 17.18 -23.00 7.71
N THR A 52 18.08 -23.90 7.37
CA THR A 52 17.97 -24.76 6.19
C THR A 52 16.77 -25.72 6.27
N ASP A 53 16.44 -26.24 7.46
CA ASP A 53 15.34 -27.20 7.61
C ASP A 53 13.98 -26.55 7.30
N LEU A 54 13.77 -25.33 7.78
CA LEU A 54 12.58 -24.54 7.45
C LEU A 54 12.54 -24.17 5.96
N ALA A 55 13.69 -23.80 5.40
CA ALA A 55 13.80 -23.49 3.98
C ALA A 55 13.46 -24.71 3.09
N GLN A 56 13.92 -25.91 3.47
CA GLN A 56 13.58 -27.14 2.74
C GLN A 56 12.10 -27.50 2.80
N LYS A 57 11.43 -27.23 3.93
CA LYS A 57 9.98 -27.42 4.05
C LYS A 57 9.20 -26.43 3.18
N GLY A 58 9.69 -25.22 2.98
CA GLY A 58 9.06 -24.18 2.17
C GLY A 58 7.75 -23.63 2.71
N ILE A 59 7.42 -23.88 3.98
CA ILE A 59 6.17 -23.45 4.62
C ILE A 59 6.40 -22.14 5.37
N LYS A 60 5.99 -21.00 4.80
CA LYS A 60 6.22 -19.68 5.40
C LYS A 60 5.63 -19.57 6.81
N LYS A 61 4.47 -20.18 7.06
CA LYS A 61 3.78 -20.14 8.36
C LYS A 61 4.55 -20.81 9.50
N ASP A 62 5.56 -21.64 9.19
CA ASP A 62 6.43 -22.25 10.18
C ASP A 62 7.55 -21.31 10.64
N SER A 63 7.79 -20.23 9.91
CA SER A 63 8.80 -19.23 10.24
C SER A 63 8.27 -18.22 11.27
N LYS A 64 9.09 -17.87 12.25
CA LYS A 64 8.81 -16.80 13.20
C LYS A 64 8.90 -15.40 12.58
N ARG A 65 9.48 -15.32 11.36
CA ARG A 65 9.62 -14.08 10.59
C ARG A 65 8.44 -13.83 9.64
N PHE A 66 7.38 -14.61 9.75
CA PHE A 66 6.21 -14.50 8.90
C PHE A 66 4.94 -14.40 9.73
N MET A 67 4.10 -13.45 9.36
CA MET A 67 2.74 -13.32 9.88
C MET A 67 1.79 -13.12 8.70
N THR A 68 0.74 -13.95 8.63
CA THR A 68 -0.31 -13.74 7.63
C THR A 68 -1.31 -12.70 8.14
N LEU A 69 -1.77 -11.86 7.23
CA LEU A 69 -2.87 -10.91 7.46
C LEU A 69 -4.18 -11.37 6.82
N GLU A 70 -4.22 -12.60 6.30
CA GLU A 70 -5.44 -13.25 5.81
C GLU A 70 -6.55 -13.30 6.88
N GLY A 71 -7.78 -13.44 6.41
CA GLY A 71 -8.96 -13.52 7.25
C GLY A 71 -9.81 -12.25 7.17
N ASP A 72 -10.70 -12.04 8.13
CA ASP A 72 -11.66 -10.96 8.08
C ASP A 72 -11.02 -9.61 8.42
N TRP A 73 -11.37 -8.61 7.62
CA TRP A 73 -11.03 -7.20 7.80
C TRP A 73 -12.30 -6.38 7.91
N ARG A 74 -12.28 -5.32 8.68
CA ARG A 74 -13.36 -4.31 8.65
C ARG A 74 -13.32 -3.62 7.30
N PHE A 75 -14.49 -3.49 6.66
CA PHE A 75 -14.60 -3.08 5.27
C PHE A 75 -15.75 -2.10 5.03
N ASN A 76 -15.46 -1.08 4.24
CA ASN A 76 -16.45 -0.14 3.71
C ASN A 76 -16.26 -0.02 2.20
N PHE A 77 -17.36 -0.10 1.47
CA PHE A 77 -17.39 -0.02 0.02
C PHE A 77 -18.19 1.18 -0.45
N VAL A 78 -17.66 1.90 -1.42
CA VAL A 78 -18.34 2.99 -2.10
C VAL A 78 -18.20 2.88 -3.62
N THR A 79 -19.19 3.38 -4.35
CA THR A 79 -19.20 3.38 -5.82
C THR A 79 -18.56 4.62 -6.43
N ASN A 80 -18.31 5.63 -5.60
CA ASN A 80 -17.61 6.85 -5.95
C ASN A 80 -16.47 7.06 -4.96
N HIS A 81 -15.23 7.13 -5.42
CA HIS A 81 -14.05 7.24 -4.56
C HIS A 81 -14.09 8.49 -3.65
N ASN A 82 -14.76 9.57 -4.06
CA ASN A 82 -14.91 10.78 -3.25
C ASN A 82 -15.79 10.58 -2.01
N GLU A 83 -16.60 9.50 -1.99
CA GLU A 83 -17.46 9.12 -0.87
C GLU A 83 -16.75 8.20 0.14
N ALA A 84 -15.50 7.81 -0.14
CA ALA A 84 -14.71 7.02 0.78
C ALA A 84 -14.61 7.71 2.15
N PRO A 85 -14.72 6.96 3.26
CA PRO A 85 -14.66 7.52 4.60
C PRO A 85 -13.38 8.32 4.82
N LYS A 86 -13.53 9.59 5.21
CA LYS A 86 -12.38 10.47 5.47
C LYS A 86 -11.82 10.21 6.86
N GLY A 87 -10.51 10.18 6.97
CA GLY A 87 -9.84 9.99 8.25
C GLY A 87 -9.91 8.55 8.79
N PHE A 88 -10.34 7.59 7.96
CA PHE A 88 -10.47 6.19 8.38
C PHE A 88 -9.13 5.54 8.76
N GLU A 89 -8.04 6.14 8.36
CA GLU A 89 -6.67 5.75 8.71
C GLU A 89 -6.31 6.03 10.17
N ALA A 90 -7.06 6.90 10.86
CA ALA A 90 -6.83 7.23 12.25
C ALA A 90 -7.05 6.00 13.16
N THR A 91 -6.24 5.88 14.21
CA THR A 91 -6.30 4.73 15.12
C THR A 91 -7.57 4.69 15.96
N ASP A 92 -8.19 5.85 16.18
CA ASP A 92 -9.43 6.04 16.96
C ASP A 92 -10.69 6.15 16.09
N PHE A 93 -10.58 5.87 14.79
CA PHE A 93 -11.72 5.90 13.88
C PHE A 93 -12.76 4.84 14.26
N ASP A 94 -14.03 5.23 14.36
CA ASP A 94 -15.15 4.33 14.64
C ASP A 94 -15.58 3.58 13.36
N ASP A 95 -15.15 2.34 13.24
CA ASP A 95 -15.54 1.43 12.16
C ASP A 95 -16.62 0.41 12.59
N SER A 96 -17.33 0.65 13.70
CA SER A 96 -18.34 -0.25 14.25
C SER A 96 -19.47 -0.56 13.26
N LYS A 97 -19.76 0.35 12.33
CA LYS A 97 -20.77 0.19 11.28
C LYS A 97 -20.26 -0.51 10.01
N TRP A 98 -18.96 -0.78 9.94
CA TRP A 98 -18.38 -1.49 8.81
C TRP A 98 -18.72 -2.98 8.87
N VAL A 99 -18.61 -3.65 7.75
CA VAL A 99 -18.81 -5.10 7.66
C VAL A 99 -17.50 -5.84 7.71
N ASP A 100 -17.56 -7.13 7.95
CA ASP A 100 -16.40 -8.00 7.78
C ASP A 100 -16.28 -8.46 6.32
N PHE A 101 -15.09 -8.44 5.80
CA PHE A 101 -14.78 -8.82 4.43
C PHE A 101 -13.57 -9.76 4.42
N PRO A 102 -13.65 -10.91 3.72
CA PRO A 102 -12.55 -11.86 3.67
C PRO A 102 -11.39 -11.32 2.83
N VAL A 103 -10.18 -11.39 3.38
CA VAL A 103 -8.94 -11.07 2.67
C VAL A 103 -8.07 -12.33 2.64
N PRO A 104 -7.66 -12.83 1.46
CA PRO A 104 -7.93 -12.29 0.12
C PRO A 104 -9.39 -12.45 -0.32
N GLY A 105 -9.89 -11.47 -1.07
CA GLY A 105 -11.26 -11.48 -1.58
C GLY A 105 -11.44 -10.48 -2.73
N LEU A 106 -12.36 -10.80 -3.63
CA LEU A 106 -12.77 -9.92 -4.73
C LEU A 106 -14.11 -9.28 -4.39
N PHE A 107 -14.29 -8.01 -4.73
CA PHE A 107 -15.53 -7.28 -4.50
C PHE A 107 -16.72 -8.01 -5.09
N GLU A 108 -16.63 -8.37 -6.36
CA GLU A 108 -17.72 -8.90 -7.16
C GLU A 108 -18.22 -10.26 -6.67
N ILE A 109 -17.32 -11.09 -6.16
CA ILE A 109 -17.68 -12.41 -5.59
C ILE A 109 -18.38 -12.23 -4.24
N ASN A 110 -18.02 -11.19 -3.49
CA ASN A 110 -18.58 -10.88 -2.19
C ASN A 110 -19.79 -9.94 -2.25
N GLY A 111 -20.34 -9.69 -3.45
CA GLY A 111 -21.60 -8.95 -3.63
C GLY A 111 -21.44 -7.45 -3.74
N TYR A 112 -20.24 -6.94 -4.00
CA TYR A 112 -19.96 -5.53 -4.19
C TYR A 112 -19.55 -5.23 -5.64
N GLY A 113 -19.98 -4.10 -6.17
CA GLY A 113 -19.68 -3.70 -7.55
C GLY A 113 -20.32 -4.58 -8.61
N ASP A 114 -19.81 -4.49 -9.82
CA ASP A 114 -20.36 -5.15 -11.00
C ASP A 114 -19.47 -6.32 -11.45
N ARG A 115 -20.10 -7.45 -11.72
CA ARG A 115 -19.40 -8.63 -12.28
C ARG A 115 -19.14 -8.39 -13.76
N ILE A 116 -18.02 -7.78 -14.08
CA ILE A 116 -17.61 -7.47 -15.43
C ILE A 116 -16.71 -8.59 -15.97
N TYR A 117 -17.17 -9.28 -17.02
CA TYR A 117 -16.34 -10.21 -17.77
C TYR A 117 -16.04 -9.62 -19.14
N LYS A 118 -14.78 -9.38 -19.42
CA LYS A 118 -14.30 -8.98 -20.74
C LYS A 118 -13.10 -9.84 -21.13
N ASN A 119 -13.21 -10.48 -22.27
CA ASN A 119 -12.14 -11.30 -22.84
C ASN A 119 -11.31 -10.56 -23.90
N VAL A 120 -11.74 -9.33 -24.26
CA VAL A 120 -11.04 -8.45 -25.20
C VAL A 120 -11.10 -7.02 -24.68
N GLY A 121 -9.95 -6.38 -24.57
CA GLY A 121 -9.82 -5.02 -24.06
C GLY A 121 -9.84 -4.94 -22.54
N TYR A 122 -9.94 -3.72 -22.03
CA TYR A 122 -9.94 -3.43 -20.59
C TYR A 122 -11.35 -3.51 -20.01
N ALA A 123 -11.45 -3.90 -18.74
CA ALA A 123 -12.71 -4.12 -18.04
C ALA A 123 -13.67 -2.92 -18.10
N TRP A 124 -13.16 -1.71 -17.93
CA TRP A 124 -13.91 -0.46 -17.95
C TRP A 124 -14.02 0.21 -19.34
N ASN A 125 -13.50 -0.42 -20.38
CA ASN A 125 -13.72 0.08 -21.74
C ASN A 125 -15.22 0.16 -22.04
N THR A 126 -15.70 1.32 -22.49
CA THR A 126 -17.12 1.69 -22.67
C THR A 126 -17.91 2.00 -21.40
N GLN A 127 -17.31 1.86 -20.22
CA GLN A 127 -17.92 2.26 -18.94
C GLN A 127 -17.62 3.72 -18.58
N PHE A 128 -16.48 4.23 -19.05
CA PHE A 128 -15.99 5.57 -18.80
C PHE A 128 -15.70 6.31 -20.10
N ASP A 129 -15.79 7.63 -20.06
CA ASP A 129 -15.29 8.49 -21.13
C ASP A 129 -13.76 8.37 -21.21
N ASN A 130 -13.26 8.32 -22.42
CA ASN A 130 -11.80 8.25 -22.63
C ASN A 130 -11.19 9.65 -22.48
N ASN A 131 -10.78 9.99 -21.27
CA ASN A 131 -10.23 11.31 -20.94
C ASN A 131 -8.99 11.21 -20.04
N PRO A 132 -7.93 10.51 -20.46
CA PRO A 132 -6.72 10.39 -19.65
C PRO A 132 -6.05 11.77 -19.46
N PRO A 133 -5.42 12.02 -18.29
CA PRO A 133 -5.17 11.11 -17.18
C PRO A 133 -6.32 11.10 -16.15
N PHE A 134 -7.43 11.73 -16.43
CA PHE A 134 -8.53 11.86 -15.48
C PHE A 134 -9.29 10.54 -15.33
N VAL A 135 -9.60 10.22 -14.08
CA VAL A 135 -10.37 9.03 -13.70
C VAL A 135 -11.77 9.48 -13.32
N GLU A 136 -12.78 8.78 -13.84
CA GLU A 136 -14.17 9.05 -13.50
C GLU A 136 -14.43 8.95 -12.02
N GLU A 137 -15.31 9.79 -11.51
CA GLU A 137 -15.74 9.75 -10.11
C GLU A 137 -16.78 8.65 -9.87
N LYS A 138 -17.76 8.53 -10.77
CA LYS A 138 -18.79 7.49 -10.73
C LYS A 138 -18.24 6.16 -11.22
N ASN A 139 -18.73 5.07 -10.66
CA ASN A 139 -18.27 3.72 -10.97
C ASN A 139 -16.76 3.49 -10.73
N ASN A 140 -16.15 4.38 -9.96
CA ASN A 140 -14.80 4.22 -9.49
C ASN A 140 -14.85 3.62 -8.08
N TYR A 141 -15.03 2.31 -8.05
CA TYR A 141 -15.28 1.54 -6.84
C TYR A 141 -14.10 1.56 -5.90
N THR A 142 -14.38 1.86 -4.64
CA THR A 142 -13.33 1.98 -3.62
C THR A 142 -13.69 1.17 -2.39
N GLY A 143 -12.79 0.28 -2.00
CA GLY A 143 -12.84 -0.44 -0.74
C GLY A 143 -11.89 0.17 0.28
N SER A 144 -12.42 0.54 1.43
CA SER A 144 -11.61 0.93 2.59
C SER A 144 -11.54 -0.25 3.56
N TYR A 145 -10.34 -0.64 3.94
CA TYR A 145 -10.07 -1.80 4.79
C TYR A 145 -9.37 -1.39 6.07
N ARG A 146 -9.74 -1.99 7.18
CA ARG A 146 -9.06 -1.81 8.47
C ARG A 146 -8.83 -3.15 9.14
N LYS A 147 -7.67 -3.33 9.75
CA LYS A 147 -7.36 -4.48 10.59
C LYS A 147 -6.42 -4.07 11.72
N GLU A 148 -6.73 -4.50 12.90
CA GLU A 148 -5.79 -4.43 14.02
C GLU A 148 -4.90 -5.67 13.99
N ILE A 149 -3.62 -5.45 14.15
CA ILE A 149 -2.62 -6.52 14.20
C ILE A 149 -1.71 -6.33 15.41
N LEU A 150 -1.31 -7.44 16.02
CA LEU A 150 -0.30 -7.44 17.06
C LEU A 150 1.02 -7.95 16.48
N VAL A 151 1.97 -7.04 16.31
CA VAL A 151 3.31 -7.41 15.85
C VAL A 151 4.04 -8.12 16.99
N PRO A 152 4.66 -9.30 16.73
CA PRO A 152 5.43 -10.01 17.74
C PRO A 152 6.52 -9.15 18.39
N ALA A 153 6.66 -9.26 19.71
CA ALA A 153 7.60 -8.42 20.46
C ALA A 153 9.08 -8.67 20.09
N ASP A 154 9.38 -9.87 19.64
CA ASP A 154 10.71 -10.29 19.17
C ASP A 154 11.09 -9.74 17.78
N TRP A 155 10.14 -9.08 17.10
CA TRP A 155 10.41 -8.31 15.86
C TRP A 155 10.92 -6.90 16.13
N LYS A 156 11.06 -6.52 17.39
CA LYS A 156 11.54 -5.17 17.75
C LYS A 156 12.98 -4.96 17.26
N GLY A 157 13.14 -3.94 16.41
CA GLY A 157 14.44 -3.59 15.82
C GLY A 157 14.71 -4.25 14.47
N GLU A 158 13.79 -5.08 13.99
CA GLU A 158 13.86 -5.65 12.64
C GLU A 158 13.14 -4.74 11.64
N ASP A 159 13.53 -4.83 10.38
CA ASP A 159 12.78 -4.23 9.26
C ASP A 159 11.55 -5.08 8.96
N ILE A 160 10.39 -4.45 8.95
CA ILE A 160 9.11 -5.13 8.72
C ILE A 160 8.58 -4.73 7.35
N PHE A 161 8.37 -5.71 6.49
CA PHE A 161 7.80 -5.52 5.16
C PHE A 161 6.35 -6.00 5.12
N LEU A 162 5.46 -5.14 4.62
CA LEU A 162 4.11 -5.55 4.25
C LEU A 162 4.12 -6.05 2.81
N HIS A 163 3.76 -7.32 2.65
CA HIS A 163 3.63 -7.92 1.32
C HIS A 163 2.15 -7.99 0.94
N VAL A 164 1.78 -7.31 -0.12
CA VAL A 164 0.47 -7.44 -0.77
C VAL A 164 0.68 -8.21 -2.06
N GLY A 165 0.10 -9.40 -2.16
CA GLY A 165 0.30 -10.30 -3.29
C GLY A 165 -0.34 -9.80 -4.58
N SER A 166 -1.49 -9.15 -4.47
CA SER A 166 -2.20 -8.52 -5.58
C SER A 166 -3.25 -7.54 -5.03
N ALA A 167 -3.42 -6.41 -5.69
CA ALA A 167 -4.50 -5.45 -5.41
C ALA A 167 -4.83 -4.68 -6.70
N THR A 168 -5.98 -4.97 -7.30
CA THR A 168 -6.45 -4.33 -8.52
C THR A 168 -7.27 -3.07 -8.16
N SER A 169 -6.93 -1.94 -8.71
CA SER A 169 -5.81 -1.57 -9.56
C SER A 169 -4.91 -0.55 -8.90
N ASN A 170 -5.34 0.04 -7.78
CA ASN A 170 -4.45 0.83 -6.96
C ASN A 170 -4.65 0.53 -5.47
N LEU A 171 -3.60 0.70 -4.71
CA LEU A 171 -3.57 0.46 -3.28
C LEU A 171 -2.90 1.61 -2.56
N LYS A 172 -3.53 2.09 -1.49
CA LYS A 172 -2.90 2.99 -0.51
C LYS A 172 -2.85 2.31 0.84
N VAL A 173 -1.76 2.47 1.54
CA VAL A 173 -1.54 1.85 2.85
C VAL A 173 -1.20 2.89 3.90
N TRP A 174 -1.83 2.75 5.06
CA TRP A 174 -1.50 3.49 6.26
C TRP A 174 -1.24 2.51 7.41
N VAL A 175 -0.35 2.88 8.30
CA VAL A 175 -0.10 2.16 9.55
C VAL A 175 -0.16 3.16 10.69
N ASN A 176 -1.04 2.91 11.66
CA ASN A 176 -1.25 3.80 12.81
C ASN A 176 -1.44 5.27 12.42
N GLY A 177 -2.30 5.52 11.42
CA GLY A 177 -2.63 6.86 10.92
C GLY A 177 -1.59 7.49 10.01
N LYS A 178 -0.46 6.85 9.76
CA LYS A 178 0.61 7.37 8.91
C LYS A 178 0.58 6.69 7.55
N PHE A 179 0.62 7.48 6.49
CA PHE A 179 0.76 6.97 5.13
C PHE A 179 2.09 6.20 5.00
N VAL A 180 2.00 4.99 4.47
CA VAL A 180 3.15 4.08 4.32
C VAL A 180 3.52 3.89 2.85
N GLY A 181 2.55 3.72 1.97
CA GLY A 181 2.87 3.46 0.58
C GLY A 181 1.68 3.46 -0.36
N TYR A 182 2.01 3.45 -1.65
CA TYR A 182 1.07 3.45 -2.77
C TYR A 182 1.58 2.53 -3.88
N SER A 183 0.68 1.84 -4.56
CA SER A 183 0.98 1.04 -5.75
C SER A 183 -0.22 1.04 -6.70
N GLU A 184 0.04 1.09 -8.00
CA GLU A 184 -0.94 0.88 -9.07
C GLU A 184 -0.75 -0.47 -9.76
N ASP A 185 0.27 -1.21 -9.35
CA ASP A 185 0.63 -2.48 -9.93
C ASP A 185 0.01 -3.63 -9.12
N SER A 186 -0.58 -4.59 -9.82
CA SER A 186 -1.32 -5.74 -9.25
C SER A 186 -0.61 -7.06 -9.51
#